data_ceea9a84382cf4b165ec54d80166127b
#
_entry.id   ceea9a84382cf4b165ec54d80166127b
#
_cell.length_a   1.000
_cell.length_b   1.000
_cell.length_c   1.000
_cell.angle_alpha   90.00
_cell.angle_beta   90.00
_cell.angle_gamma   90.00
#
_symmetry.space_group_name_H-M   'P 1'
#
loop_
_entity.id
_entity.type
_entity.pdbx_description
1 polymer ?
#
loop_
_entity_poly.entity_id
_entity_poly.type
_entity_poly.pdbx_seq_one_letter_code
_entity_poly.pdbx_strand_id
1 'polypeptide(L)'
;MKIRHIALRNLRRNTRRTLLSMTAIAVAAAAFVFLFGIIEGMKADMAYNLQTFVTGQVRLRHAEFDKYMHLNPLHLGVENYGKLTGELEKWEEVEMISPRITFPTAIYKEGETFKARGQGVDFSREIEYQDLEEYVIEGRIPDPGTDEVLVAVGLSED
;
A
#
# COMPACT_ATOMS: atom_id res chain seq x y z
N MET A 1 -39.85 41.07 -4.89
CA MET A 1 -39.17 41.46 -3.62
C MET A 1 -39.94 41.08 -2.34
N LYS A 2 -41.25 40.86 -2.34
CA LYS A 2 -42.06 40.58 -1.12
C LYS A 2 -41.81 39.20 -0.49
N ILE A 3 -41.51 38.13 -1.25
CA ILE A 3 -41.38 36.75 -0.74
C ILE A 3 -40.15 36.57 0.18
N ARG A 4 -39.03 37.21 -0.16
CA ARG A 4 -37.80 37.13 0.70
C ARG A 4 -38.00 37.77 2.06
N HIS A 5 -38.74 38.86 2.16
CA HIS A 5 -39.08 39.55 3.42
C HIS A 5 -40.02 38.71 4.28
N ILE A 6 -40.98 38.00 3.68
CA ILE A 6 -41.92 37.14 4.39
C ILE A 6 -41.16 35.91 4.94
N ALA A 7 -40.28 35.31 4.16
CA ALA A 7 -39.46 34.21 4.57
C ALA A 7 -38.51 34.55 5.75
N LEU A 8 -37.84 35.71 5.68
CA LEU A 8 -36.96 36.20 6.75
C LEU A 8 -37.73 36.48 8.05
N ARG A 9 -38.94 37.05 7.93
CA ARG A 9 -39.79 37.30 9.08
C ARG A 9 -40.32 36.03 9.75
N ASN A 10 -40.61 34.98 8.97
CA ASN A 10 -40.99 33.66 9.47
C ASN A 10 -39.83 32.96 10.19
N LEU A 11 -38.59 33.03 9.69
CA LEU A 11 -37.40 32.54 10.31
C LEU A 11 -37.17 33.18 11.69
N ARG A 12 -37.32 34.50 11.78
CA ARG A 12 -37.18 35.26 13.04
C ARG A 12 -38.28 34.94 14.07
N ARG A 13 -39.50 34.58 13.63
CA ARG A 13 -40.61 34.24 14.51
C ARG A 13 -40.49 32.85 15.14
N ASN A 14 -39.78 31.92 14.49
CA ASN A 14 -39.59 30.55 14.93
C ASN A 14 -38.08 30.19 15.12
N THR A 15 -37.35 31.07 15.79
CA THR A 15 -35.88 30.96 15.93
C THR A 15 -35.43 29.63 16.52
N ARG A 16 -36.12 29.08 17.55
CA ARG A 16 -35.76 27.79 18.14
C ARG A 16 -35.83 26.65 17.14
N ARG A 17 -36.90 26.55 16.33
CA ARG A 17 -37.07 25.52 15.31
C ARG A 17 -36.07 25.68 14.16
N THR A 18 -35.84 26.92 13.73
CA THR A 18 -34.88 27.23 12.71
C THR A 18 -33.46 26.88 13.15
N LEU A 19 -33.09 27.24 14.37
CA LEU A 19 -31.78 26.91 14.93
C LEU A 19 -31.57 25.40 15.01
N LEU A 20 -32.55 24.64 15.53
CA LEU A 20 -32.47 23.17 15.56
C LEU A 20 -32.30 22.54 14.18
N SER A 21 -33.04 23.03 13.19
CA SER A 21 -32.89 22.54 11.80
C SER A 21 -31.53 22.89 11.21
N MET A 22 -31.04 24.10 11.44
CA MET A 22 -29.73 24.54 10.96
C MET A 22 -28.59 23.76 11.61
N THR A 23 -28.65 23.54 12.92
CA THR A 23 -27.63 22.72 13.61
C THR A 23 -27.66 21.28 13.15
N ALA A 24 -28.83 20.69 12.93
CA ALA A 24 -28.92 19.32 12.39
C ALA A 24 -28.29 19.21 11.00
N ILE A 25 -28.57 20.17 10.11
CA ILE A 25 -27.96 20.20 8.77
C ILE A 25 -26.46 20.44 8.86
N ALA A 26 -26.00 21.34 9.73
CA ALA A 26 -24.60 21.64 9.91
C ALA A 26 -23.82 20.41 10.43
N VAL A 27 -24.38 19.70 11.41
CA VAL A 27 -23.79 18.45 11.95
C VAL A 27 -23.74 17.37 10.86
N ALA A 28 -24.82 17.19 10.12
CA ALA A 28 -24.83 16.23 9.01
C ALA A 28 -23.78 16.57 7.93
N ALA A 29 -23.70 17.84 7.53
CA ALA A 29 -22.68 18.28 6.56
C ALA A 29 -21.25 18.08 7.10
N ALA A 30 -20.99 18.43 8.35
CA ALA A 30 -19.70 18.19 8.99
C ALA A 30 -19.34 16.70 9.04
N ALA A 31 -20.30 15.83 9.38
CA ALA A 31 -20.10 14.38 9.38
C ALA A 31 -19.76 13.85 7.99
N PHE A 32 -20.40 14.34 6.93
CA PHE A 32 -20.06 13.97 5.57
C PHE A 32 -18.64 14.38 5.18
N VAL A 33 -18.27 15.64 5.45
CA VAL A 33 -16.90 16.11 5.14
C VAL A 33 -15.86 15.30 5.89
N PHE A 34 -16.10 15.00 7.16
CA PHE A 34 -15.21 14.17 7.95
C PHE A 34 -15.09 12.74 7.41
N LEU A 35 -16.21 12.12 7.05
CA LEU A 35 -16.21 10.78 6.46
C LEU A 35 -15.46 10.73 5.12
N PHE A 36 -15.67 11.70 4.24
CA PHE A 36 -14.92 11.81 3.00
C PHE A 36 -13.43 11.99 3.24
N GLY A 37 -13.03 12.79 4.23
CA GLY A 37 -11.64 12.96 4.61
C GLY A 37 -10.98 11.65 5.06
N ILE A 38 -11.68 10.84 5.86
CA ILE A 38 -11.20 9.51 6.25
C ILE A 38 -11.03 8.60 5.04
N ILE A 39 -12.04 8.54 4.17
CA ILE A 39 -11.99 7.68 2.97
C ILE A 39 -10.82 8.06 2.05
N GLU A 40 -10.60 9.33 1.81
CA GLU A 40 -9.48 9.80 0.97
C GLU A 40 -8.13 9.52 1.64
N GLY A 41 -8.02 9.70 2.97
CA GLY A 41 -6.83 9.31 3.73
C GLY A 41 -6.53 7.83 3.61
N MET A 42 -7.53 6.97 3.84
CA MET A 42 -7.36 5.51 3.68
C MET A 42 -6.95 5.09 2.27
N LYS A 43 -7.50 5.74 1.23
CA LYS A 43 -7.08 5.47 -0.16
C LYS A 43 -5.63 5.87 -0.41
N ALA A 44 -5.22 7.01 0.11
CA ALA A 44 -3.85 7.48 -0.02
C ALA A 44 -2.87 6.53 0.68
N ASP A 45 -3.16 6.12 1.91
CA ASP A 45 -2.36 5.15 2.67
C ASP A 45 -2.31 3.79 1.96
N MET A 46 -3.45 3.31 1.46
CA MET A 46 -3.49 2.04 0.73
C MET A 46 -2.68 2.11 -0.57
N ALA A 47 -2.77 3.21 -1.32
CA ALA A 47 -1.99 3.41 -2.53
C ALA A 47 -0.50 3.46 -2.22
N TYR A 48 -0.11 4.21 -1.18
CA TYR A 48 1.27 4.28 -0.72
C TYR A 48 1.81 2.90 -0.32
N ASN A 49 1.09 2.15 0.52
CA ASN A 49 1.50 0.82 0.95
C ASN A 49 1.63 -0.17 -0.23
N LEU A 50 0.69 -0.15 -1.18
CA LEU A 50 0.79 -0.99 -2.37
C LEU A 50 1.99 -0.63 -3.23
N GLN A 51 2.26 0.64 -3.45
CA GLN A 51 3.40 1.09 -4.22
C GLN A 51 4.73 0.78 -3.52
N THR A 52 4.81 1.00 -2.23
CA THR A 52 6.04 0.77 -1.47
C THR A 52 6.37 -0.70 -1.31
N PHE A 53 5.42 -1.52 -0.84
CA PHE A 53 5.70 -2.90 -0.43
C PHE A 53 5.41 -3.95 -1.50
N VAL A 54 4.52 -3.68 -2.45
CA VAL A 54 4.02 -4.73 -3.36
C VAL A 54 4.41 -4.51 -4.81
N THR A 55 4.14 -3.34 -5.36
CA THR A 55 4.23 -3.15 -6.81
C THR A 55 5.36 -2.27 -7.30
N GLY A 56 5.83 -1.33 -6.49
CA GLY A 56 6.54 -0.16 -7.00
C GLY A 56 5.58 0.77 -7.78
N GLN A 57 6.08 1.87 -8.29
CA GLN A 57 5.31 2.77 -9.15
C GLN A 57 5.09 2.17 -10.54
N VAL A 58 6.12 1.48 -11.06
CA VAL A 58 6.09 0.76 -12.34
C VAL A 58 6.63 -0.64 -12.12
N ARG A 59 5.97 -1.64 -12.70
CA ARG A 59 6.40 -3.03 -12.64
C ARG A 59 6.70 -3.56 -14.02
N LEU A 60 7.92 -4.01 -14.24
CA LEU A 60 8.34 -4.69 -15.45
C LEU A 60 8.29 -6.21 -15.25
N ARG A 61 7.67 -6.92 -16.19
CA ARG A 61 7.53 -8.37 -16.17
C ARG A 61 7.69 -8.92 -17.57
N HIS A 62 7.97 -10.23 -17.67
CA HIS A 62 7.88 -10.95 -18.93
C HIS A 62 6.46 -10.84 -19.52
N ALA A 63 6.33 -10.67 -20.84
CA ALA A 63 5.05 -10.42 -21.52
C ALA A 63 3.98 -11.50 -21.25
N GLU A 64 4.40 -12.75 -21.08
CA GLU A 64 3.48 -13.86 -20.81
C GLU A 64 3.22 -14.11 -19.32
N PHE A 65 3.91 -13.40 -18.44
CA PHE A 65 3.80 -13.63 -16.99
C PHE A 65 2.35 -13.48 -16.49
N ASP A 66 1.64 -12.47 -16.95
CA ASP A 66 0.27 -12.16 -16.48
C ASP A 66 -0.72 -13.27 -16.87
N LYS A 67 -0.49 -13.98 -17.98
CA LYS A 67 -1.31 -15.10 -18.43
C LYS A 67 -1.22 -16.30 -17.48
N TYR A 68 -0.07 -16.50 -16.87
CA TYR A 68 0.22 -17.64 -15.99
C TYR A 68 0.45 -17.23 -14.53
N MET A 69 0.13 -16.00 -14.16
CA MET A 69 0.39 -15.43 -12.84
C MET A 69 -0.14 -16.29 -11.69
N HIS A 70 -1.27 -16.97 -11.88
CA HIS A 70 -1.88 -17.87 -10.89
C HIS A 70 -1.02 -19.12 -10.57
N LEU A 71 -0.12 -19.49 -11.49
CA LEU A 71 0.83 -20.59 -11.29
C LEU A 71 2.18 -20.13 -10.73
N ASN A 72 2.36 -18.82 -10.59
CA ASN A 72 3.60 -18.19 -10.16
C ASN A 72 4.82 -18.73 -10.96
N PRO A 73 4.88 -18.51 -12.29
CA PRO A 73 5.82 -19.14 -13.19
C PRO A 73 7.22 -18.56 -13.04
N LEU A 74 8.06 -19.18 -12.20
CA LEU A 74 9.43 -18.73 -11.93
C LEU A 74 10.32 -18.70 -13.18
N HIS A 75 10.01 -19.50 -14.20
CA HIS A 75 10.73 -19.56 -15.46
C HIS A 75 10.45 -18.35 -16.38
N LEU A 76 9.38 -17.58 -16.12
CA LEU A 76 9.05 -16.35 -16.83
C LEU A 76 9.64 -15.12 -16.11
N GLY A 77 10.90 -15.19 -15.74
CA GLY A 77 11.65 -14.05 -15.25
C GLY A 77 12.01 -13.06 -16.37
N VAL A 78 12.46 -11.88 -15.97
CA VAL A 78 12.99 -10.90 -16.94
C VAL A 78 14.39 -11.33 -17.36
N GLU A 79 14.54 -11.65 -18.65
CA GLU A 79 15.83 -12.02 -19.21
C GLU A 79 16.79 -10.84 -19.27
N ASN A 80 18.09 -11.12 -19.13
CA ASN A 80 19.14 -10.10 -19.17
C ASN A 80 18.90 -8.92 -18.21
N TYR A 81 18.35 -9.23 -17.03
CA TYR A 81 18.01 -8.26 -15.98
C TYR A 81 19.12 -7.22 -15.77
N GLY A 82 20.39 -7.63 -15.62
CA GLY A 82 21.50 -6.70 -15.38
C GLY A 82 21.73 -5.69 -16.51
N LYS A 83 21.47 -6.06 -17.78
CA LYS A 83 21.55 -5.11 -18.89
C LYS A 83 20.38 -4.14 -18.88
N LEU A 84 19.19 -4.66 -18.59
CA LEU A 84 17.96 -3.86 -18.54
C LEU A 84 18.04 -2.82 -17.41
N THR A 85 18.47 -3.21 -16.22
CA THR A 85 18.65 -2.28 -15.10
C THR A 85 19.67 -1.20 -15.40
N GLY A 86 20.83 -1.57 -15.97
CA GLY A 86 21.86 -0.62 -16.35
C GLY A 86 21.47 0.35 -17.48
N GLU A 87 20.44 0.03 -18.27
CA GLU A 87 19.86 0.97 -19.24
C GLU A 87 18.82 1.88 -18.59
N LEU A 88 17.97 1.34 -17.73
CA LEU A 88 16.92 2.09 -17.06
C LEU A 88 17.45 3.07 -16.00
N GLU A 89 18.50 2.71 -15.29
CA GLU A 89 19.18 3.58 -14.30
C GLU A 89 19.78 4.85 -14.93
N LYS A 90 19.90 4.91 -16.26
CA LYS A 90 20.35 6.12 -16.97
C LYS A 90 19.26 7.15 -17.20
N TRP A 91 18.02 6.76 -17.00
CA TRP A 91 16.88 7.65 -17.21
C TRP A 91 16.69 8.53 -15.98
N GLU A 92 16.57 9.83 -16.20
CA GLU A 92 16.44 10.82 -15.11
C GLU A 92 15.14 10.62 -14.29
N GLU A 93 14.12 10.01 -14.91
CA GLU A 93 12.84 9.72 -14.28
C GLU A 93 12.86 8.45 -13.42
N VAL A 94 13.92 7.63 -13.50
CA VAL A 94 14.06 6.40 -12.71
C VAL A 94 14.90 6.66 -11.49
N GLU A 95 14.27 6.75 -10.36
CA GLU A 95 14.91 6.99 -9.08
C GLU A 95 15.61 5.73 -8.57
N MET A 96 14.94 4.56 -8.68
CA MET A 96 15.45 3.29 -8.19
C MET A 96 14.83 2.10 -8.90
N ILE A 97 15.56 1.00 -8.96
CA ILE A 97 15.09 -0.29 -9.48
C ILE A 97 15.36 -1.38 -8.44
N SER A 98 14.31 -2.03 -7.96
CA SER A 98 14.42 -3.18 -7.06
C SER A 98 13.93 -4.45 -7.76
N PRO A 99 14.82 -5.44 -7.95
CA PRO A 99 14.45 -6.75 -8.47
C PRO A 99 13.78 -7.57 -7.38
N ARG A 100 12.63 -8.13 -7.69
CA ARG A 100 11.88 -8.99 -6.77
C ARG A 100 11.45 -10.28 -7.45
N ILE A 101 11.58 -11.40 -6.74
CA ILE A 101 11.06 -12.69 -7.15
C ILE A 101 10.11 -13.20 -6.08
N THR A 102 8.92 -13.65 -6.48
CA THR A 102 7.93 -14.20 -5.54
C THR A 102 7.75 -15.67 -5.83
N PHE A 103 7.73 -16.50 -4.79
CA PHE A 103 7.57 -17.94 -4.93
C PHE A 103 6.72 -18.51 -3.77
N PRO A 104 5.96 -19.59 -4.01
CA PRO A 104 5.30 -20.33 -2.95
C PRO A 104 6.34 -21.07 -2.13
N THR A 105 6.19 -21.07 -0.83
CA THR A 105 7.05 -21.79 0.09
C THR A 105 6.25 -22.42 1.22
N ALA A 106 6.89 -23.26 2.01
CA ALA A 106 6.35 -23.83 3.23
C ALA A 106 7.38 -23.75 4.34
N ILE A 107 6.93 -23.38 5.51
CA ILE A 107 7.74 -23.33 6.73
C ILE A 107 7.36 -24.55 7.56
N TYR A 108 8.38 -25.30 8.03
CA TYR A 108 8.21 -26.45 8.89
C TYR A 108 8.63 -26.07 10.31
N LYS A 109 7.71 -26.21 11.25
CA LYS A 109 7.96 -25.94 12.67
C LYS A 109 7.27 -27.02 13.50
N GLU A 110 8.02 -27.69 14.37
CA GLU A 110 7.49 -28.67 15.33
C GLU A 110 6.59 -29.78 14.76
N GLY A 111 6.80 -30.14 13.48
CA GLY A 111 6.00 -31.17 12.80
C GLY A 111 4.78 -30.66 12.06
N GLU A 112 4.51 -29.38 12.13
CA GLU A 112 3.49 -28.70 11.35
C GLU A 112 4.05 -28.01 10.11
N THR A 113 3.22 -27.79 9.11
CA THR A 113 3.60 -27.16 7.84
C THR A 113 2.72 -25.95 7.58
N PHE A 114 3.33 -24.79 7.53
CA PHE A 114 2.68 -23.53 7.26
C PHE A 114 2.96 -23.11 5.81
N LYS A 115 1.90 -22.91 5.02
CA LYS A 115 2.04 -22.38 3.66
C LYS A 115 2.34 -20.90 3.72
N ALA A 116 3.42 -20.49 3.11
CA ALA A 116 3.85 -19.09 3.05
C ALA A 116 4.16 -18.67 1.61
N ARG A 117 4.32 -17.38 1.42
CA ARG A 117 4.84 -16.79 0.20
C ARG A 117 6.21 -16.22 0.48
N GLY A 118 7.22 -16.76 -0.19
CA GLY A 118 8.56 -16.22 -0.16
C GLY A 118 8.72 -15.09 -1.16
N GLN A 119 9.53 -14.10 -0.80
CA GLN A 119 9.93 -13.02 -1.68
C GLN A 119 11.45 -12.88 -1.59
N GLY A 120 12.14 -13.11 -2.71
CA GLY A 120 13.55 -12.80 -2.85
C GLY A 120 13.70 -11.36 -3.28
N VAL A 121 14.52 -10.61 -2.57
CA VAL A 121 14.81 -9.20 -2.79
C VAL A 121 16.31 -8.93 -2.66
N ASP A 122 16.77 -7.84 -3.24
CA ASP A 122 18.09 -7.29 -2.95
C ASP A 122 17.96 -6.31 -1.78
N PHE A 123 18.34 -6.76 -0.58
CA PHE A 123 18.22 -5.93 0.63
C PHE A 123 18.97 -4.62 0.54
N SER A 124 20.10 -4.57 -0.16
CA SER A 124 20.87 -3.33 -0.31
C SER A 124 20.06 -2.24 -1.03
N ARG A 125 19.28 -2.65 -2.03
CA ARG A 125 18.40 -1.76 -2.80
C ARG A 125 17.08 -1.48 -2.07
N GLU A 126 16.54 -2.49 -1.38
CA GLU A 126 15.28 -2.33 -0.63
C GLU A 126 15.42 -1.36 0.54
N ILE A 127 16.57 -1.33 1.21
CA ILE A 127 16.85 -0.38 2.32
C ILE A 127 16.83 1.07 1.80
N GLU A 128 17.33 1.32 0.60
CA GLU A 128 17.28 2.66 0.00
C GLU A 128 15.85 3.07 -0.40
N TYR A 129 15.00 2.08 -0.75
CA TYR A 129 13.64 2.32 -1.23
C TYR A 129 12.64 2.50 -0.08
N GLN A 130 12.85 1.81 1.02
CA GLN A 130 11.97 1.81 2.20
C GLN A 130 12.82 1.62 3.46
N ASP A 131 12.45 2.30 4.52
CA ASP A 131 13.10 2.16 5.83
C ASP A 131 12.77 0.79 6.44
N LEU A 132 13.33 -0.29 5.84
CA LEU A 132 13.08 -1.66 6.29
C LEU A 132 13.42 -1.87 7.76
N GLU A 133 14.39 -1.14 8.29
CA GLU A 133 14.79 -1.20 9.70
C GLU A 133 13.64 -0.82 10.64
N GLU A 134 12.76 0.08 10.24
CA GLU A 134 11.61 0.50 11.04
C GLU A 134 10.57 -0.63 11.20
N TYR A 135 10.56 -1.59 10.26
CA TYR A 135 9.62 -2.71 10.28
C TYR A 135 10.17 -3.98 10.93
N VAL A 136 11.45 -4.02 11.27
CA VAL A 136 12.07 -5.15 11.98
C VAL A 136 11.79 -5.03 13.47
N ILE A 137 10.94 -5.91 14.00
CA ILE A 137 10.55 -5.92 15.42
C ILE A 137 11.61 -6.63 16.26
N GLU A 138 12.15 -7.74 15.76
CA GLU A 138 13.19 -8.54 16.41
C GLU A 138 14.23 -8.98 15.40
N GLY A 139 15.50 -8.99 15.81
CA GLY A 139 16.61 -9.38 14.96
C GLY A 139 17.19 -8.23 14.15
N ARG A 140 17.59 -8.51 12.92
CA ARG A 140 18.21 -7.55 12.00
C ARG A 140 17.85 -7.89 10.55
N ILE A 141 18.12 -6.96 9.65
CA ILE A 141 18.05 -7.22 8.21
C ILE A 141 19.16 -8.21 7.82
N PRO A 142 18.86 -9.26 7.02
CA PRO A 142 19.85 -10.23 6.57
C PRO A 142 20.97 -9.59 5.76
N ASP A 143 22.20 -10.07 5.96
CA ASP A 143 23.32 -9.68 5.13
C ASP A 143 23.23 -10.31 3.73
N PRO A 144 23.61 -9.60 2.67
CA PRO A 144 23.63 -10.17 1.33
C PRO A 144 24.49 -11.43 1.23
N GLY A 145 23.95 -12.52 0.66
CA GLY A 145 24.66 -13.77 0.45
C GLY A 145 24.71 -14.69 1.66
N THR A 146 24.00 -14.41 2.72
CA THR A 146 23.80 -15.31 3.86
C THR A 146 22.54 -16.15 3.69
N ASP A 147 22.43 -17.26 4.46
CA ASP A 147 21.24 -18.12 4.52
C ASP A 147 20.22 -17.60 5.56
N GLU A 148 20.14 -16.29 5.72
CA GLU A 148 19.22 -15.65 6.67
C GLU A 148 17.95 -15.21 5.96
N VAL A 149 16.84 -15.15 6.68
CA VAL A 149 15.55 -14.73 6.17
C VAL A 149 14.83 -13.83 7.18
N LEU A 150 14.07 -12.87 6.68
CA LEU A 150 13.07 -12.16 7.48
C LEU A 150 11.74 -12.92 7.42
N VAL A 151 11.15 -13.13 8.59
CA VAL A 151 9.87 -13.82 8.72
C VAL A 151 8.82 -12.83 9.23
N ALA A 152 7.62 -12.88 8.68
CA ALA A 152 6.52 -12.06 9.17
C ALA A 152 6.14 -12.49 10.60
N VAL A 153 5.79 -11.52 11.46
CA VAL A 153 5.42 -11.76 12.87
C VAL A 153 4.35 -12.84 13.02
N GLY A 154 3.29 -12.79 12.19
CA GLY A 154 2.25 -13.82 12.24
C GLY A 154 2.69 -15.25 11.88
N LEU A 155 3.90 -15.44 11.35
CA LEU A 155 4.50 -16.76 11.11
C LEU A 155 5.54 -17.15 12.18
N SER A 156 5.97 -16.20 13.00
CA SER A 156 6.95 -16.45 14.07
C SER A 156 6.25 -16.85 15.37
N GLU A 157 5.02 -16.39 15.59
CA GLU A 157 4.25 -16.65 16.81
C GLU A 157 3.51 -17.99 16.80
N ASP A 158 3.21 -18.54 15.61
CA ASP A 158 2.64 -19.88 15.41
C ASP A 158 3.75 -20.94 15.36
#